data_e143cda067328e4613dc7bc5158916ef
#
_entry.id   e143cda067328e4613dc7bc5158916ef
#
_cell.length_a   1.000
_cell.length_b   1.000
_cell.length_c   1.000
_cell.angle_alpha   90.00
_cell.angle_beta   90.00
_cell.angle_gamma   90.00
#
_symmetry.space_group_name_H-M   'P 1'
#
loop_
_entity.id
_entity.type
_entity.pdbx_description
1 polymer ?
#
loop_
_entity_poly.entity_id
_entity_poly.type
_entity_poly.pdbx_seq_one_letter_code
_entity_poly.pdbx_strand_id
1 'polypeptide(L)'
;MKKLHALCWVFCIVLFVCCKSGLVTTSNSCYNLIKSSNDQNKAGDYSSALANFNEILKKCDAYDAKIPAYAGKAGALNGLHQYQDALSAAGEGLKLDKTSIYNLFEKASAEAGLGMNTEAKADLQSVISLTQKNQNTAERAAIYAKIAALDSRQQQWSEAQTNVQSAIGLDPNNADLYTLQGDIYTSSGNYPGAMESYNKAIAIGGSQSGNAWKAKIESMVKMYQAKYGTSDANTLASKMNSSEKKNLCEAIQSGTSQGVKNMNIDLLRVAICK
;
A
#
# COMPACT_ATOMS: atom_id res chain seq x y z
N MET A 1 -22.74 54.55 -43.02
CA MET A 1 -21.67 53.63 -42.65
C MET A 1 -21.03 53.94 -41.27
N LYS A 2 -21.46 54.94 -40.49
CA LYS A 2 -20.87 55.28 -39.17
C LYS A 2 -21.58 54.68 -37.93
N LYS A 3 -22.71 53.98 -38.12
CA LYS A 3 -23.47 53.34 -37.01
C LYS A 3 -23.18 51.86 -36.81
N LEU A 4 -22.40 51.18 -37.69
CA LEU A 4 -22.11 49.76 -37.61
C LEU A 4 -20.84 49.47 -36.78
N HIS A 5 -19.95 50.47 -36.63
CA HIS A 5 -18.72 50.29 -35.86
C HIS A 5 -18.90 50.45 -34.34
N ALA A 6 -19.97 51.13 -33.90
CA ALA A 6 -20.25 51.31 -32.47
C ALA A 6 -20.82 50.03 -31.79
N LEU A 7 -21.52 49.15 -32.56
CA LEU A 7 -22.06 47.90 -32.00
C LEU A 7 -21.01 46.80 -31.86
N CYS A 8 -19.96 46.81 -32.70
CA CYS A 8 -18.88 45.79 -32.60
C CYS A 8 -17.99 46.01 -31.38
N TRP A 9 -17.81 47.27 -30.94
CA TRP A 9 -16.97 47.60 -29.78
C TRP A 9 -17.62 47.23 -28.45
N VAL A 10 -18.94 47.32 -28.34
CA VAL A 10 -19.69 46.97 -27.13
C VAL A 10 -19.75 45.43 -26.99
N PHE A 11 -19.82 44.67 -28.09
CA PHE A 11 -19.83 43.21 -28.05
C PHE A 11 -18.44 42.62 -27.71
N CYS A 12 -17.35 43.25 -28.11
CA CYS A 12 -15.99 42.85 -27.72
C CYS A 12 -15.67 43.10 -26.25
N ILE A 13 -16.24 44.18 -25.64
CA ILE A 13 -16.01 44.50 -24.24
C ILE A 13 -16.74 43.49 -23.32
N VAL A 14 -17.94 43.04 -23.71
CA VAL A 14 -18.69 42.02 -22.93
C VAL A 14 -18.06 40.63 -23.01
N LEU A 15 -17.42 40.28 -24.13
CA LEU A 15 -16.68 39.00 -24.26
C LEU A 15 -15.34 38.98 -23.51
N PHE A 16 -14.73 40.16 -23.23
CA PHE A 16 -13.49 40.23 -22.46
C PHE A 16 -13.71 40.19 -20.94
N VAL A 17 -14.92 40.42 -20.45
CA VAL A 17 -15.27 40.32 -19.03
C VAL A 17 -15.61 38.85 -18.63
N CYS A 18 -15.99 37.98 -19.59
CA CYS A 18 -16.29 36.57 -19.32
C CYS A 18 -15.06 35.62 -19.34
N CYS A 19 -13.88 36.08 -19.72
CA CYS A 19 -12.67 35.23 -19.80
C CYS A 19 -11.61 35.59 -18.76
N LYS A 20 -11.99 36.17 -17.62
CA LYS A 20 -11.14 36.23 -16.43
C LYS A 20 -11.61 35.25 -15.36
N SER A 21 -11.95 34.02 -15.73
CA SER A 21 -11.74 32.91 -14.83
C SER A 21 -10.23 32.58 -14.91
N GLY A 22 -9.39 33.39 -14.29
CA GLY A 22 -8.02 33.04 -14.05
C GLY A 22 -8.05 31.64 -13.40
N LEU A 23 -7.39 30.66 -13.99
CA LEU A 23 -7.13 29.38 -13.36
C LEU A 23 -6.60 29.70 -11.95
N VAL A 24 -7.41 29.44 -10.92
CA VAL A 24 -6.98 29.60 -9.54
C VAL A 24 -5.97 28.48 -9.30
N THR A 25 -4.70 28.84 -9.35
CA THR A 25 -3.60 27.90 -9.08
C THR A 25 -3.37 27.78 -7.58
N THR A 26 -2.90 26.62 -7.14
CA THR A 26 -2.56 26.39 -5.75
C THR A 26 -1.52 27.40 -5.26
N SER A 27 -1.80 28.08 -4.16
CA SER A 27 -0.84 28.97 -3.52
C SER A 27 0.35 28.16 -2.95
N ASN A 28 1.53 28.77 -2.86
CA ASN A 28 2.71 28.13 -2.25
C ASN A 28 2.44 27.66 -0.82
N SER A 29 1.59 28.38 -0.07
CA SER A 29 1.19 28.00 1.28
C SER A 29 0.38 26.69 1.27
N CYS A 30 -0.62 26.57 0.41
CA CYS A 30 -1.41 25.35 0.26
C CYS A 30 -0.55 24.16 -0.21
N TYR A 31 0.33 24.39 -1.18
CA TYR A 31 1.26 23.36 -1.66
C TYR A 31 2.16 22.81 -0.54
N ASN A 32 2.79 23.72 0.24
CA ASN A 32 3.67 23.33 1.34
C ASN A 32 2.91 22.57 2.43
N LEU A 33 1.67 22.97 2.73
CA LEU A 33 0.84 22.30 3.71
C LEU A 33 0.42 20.89 3.24
N ILE A 34 0.07 20.72 1.95
CA ILE A 34 -0.22 19.40 1.35
C ILE A 34 1.02 18.51 1.48
N LYS A 35 2.20 19.02 1.12
CA LYS A 35 3.45 18.26 1.20
C LYS A 35 3.74 17.79 2.63
N SER A 36 3.72 18.70 3.60
CA SER A 36 4.00 18.36 5.00
C SER A 36 2.97 17.36 5.57
N SER A 37 1.69 17.49 5.18
CA SER A 37 0.64 16.55 5.60
C SER A 37 0.82 15.15 4.98
N ASN A 38 1.28 15.08 3.74
CA ASN A 38 1.66 13.80 3.12
C ASN A 38 2.88 13.16 3.79
N ASP A 39 3.85 13.97 4.24
CA ASP A 39 5.01 13.47 4.98
C ASP A 39 4.58 12.94 6.36
N GLN A 40 3.60 13.55 7.03
CA GLN A 40 2.98 13.01 8.25
C GLN A 40 2.27 11.67 7.99
N ASN A 41 1.49 11.55 6.90
CA ASN A 41 0.89 10.27 6.51
C ASN A 41 1.95 9.17 6.34
N LYS A 42 3.05 9.47 5.66
CA LYS A 42 4.16 8.53 5.47
C LYS A 42 4.84 8.15 6.80
N ALA A 43 4.90 9.08 7.75
CA ALA A 43 5.43 8.85 9.09
C ALA A 43 4.46 8.11 10.02
N GLY A 44 3.22 7.84 9.60
CA GLY A 44 2.19 7.19 10.40
C GLY A 44 1.45 8.13 11.36
N ASP A 45 1.72 9.44 11.29
CA ASP A 45 0.97 10.45 12.07
C ASP A 45 -0.32 10.83 11.35
N TYR A 46 -1.20 9.85 11.22
CA TYR A 46 -2.45 9.98 10.48
C TYR A 46 -3.42 10.99 11.08
N SER A 47 -3.42 11.15 12.40
CA SER A 47 -4.32 12.09 13.08
C SER A 47 -3.96 13.53 12.77
N SER A 48 -2.68 13.91 12.83
CA SER A 48 -2.21 15.23 12.47
C SER A 48 -2.39 15.50 10.97
N ALA A 49 -2.08 14.51 10.13
CA ALA A 49 -2.31 14.61 8.69
C ALA A 49 -3.79 14.87 8.36
N LEU A 50 -4.71 14.13 8.97
CA LEU A 50 -6.15 14.29 8.78
C LEU A 50 -6.62 15.70 9.17
N ALA A 51 -6.16 16.21 10.30
CA ALA A 51 -6.48 17.57 10.76
C ALA A 51 -6.02 18.61 9.74
N ASN A 52 -4.79 18.49 9.25
CA ASN A 52 -4.21 19.38 8.24
C ASN A 52 -4.94 19.30 6.89
N PHE A 53 -5.29 18.10 6.40
CA PHE A 53 -6.07 17.98 5.17
C PHE A 53 -7.46 18.58 5.29
N ASN A 54 -8.12 18.48 6.45
CA ASN A 54 -9.38 19.16 6.70
C ASN A 54 -9.23 20.69 6.66
N GLU A 55 -8.10 21.22 7.15
CA GLU A 55 -7.79 22.64 7.07
C GLU A 55 -7.53 23.09 5.62
N ILE A 56 -6.75 22.32 4.86
CA ILE A 56 -6.48 22.58 3.44
C ILE A 56 -7.79 22.65 2.66
N LEU A 57 -8.69 21.68 2.84
CA LEU A 57 -9.98 21.64 2.15
C LEU A 57 -10.90 22.81 2.49
N LYS A 58 -10.71 23.47 3.65
CA LYS A 58 -11.43 24.70 4.04
C LYS A 58 -10.82 25.97 3.48
N LYS A 59 -9.48 26.04 3.36
CA LYS A 59 -8.74 27.27 3.05
C LYS A 59 -8.28 27.38 1.60
N CYS A 60 -8.11 26.25 0.92
CA CYS A 60 -7.54 26.18 -0.42
C CYS A 60 -8.64 25.85 -1.44
N ASP A 61 -9.05 26.85 -2.24
CA ASP A 61 -10.17 26.67 -3.18
C ASP A 61 -9.77 26.12 -4.54
N ALA A 62 -8.48 26.14 -4.87
CA ALA A 62 -7.97 25.70 -6.15
C ALA A 62 -8.16 24.17 -6.35
N TYR A 63 -8.58 23.76 -7.54
CA TYR A 63 -8.79 22.33 -7.89
C TYR A 63 -7.53 21.51 -7.73
N ASP A 64 -6.38 22.05 -8.14
CA ASP A 64 -5.06 21.43 -8.03
C ASP A 64 -4.58 21.28 -6.58
N ALA A 65 -5.22 21.96 -5.61
CA ALA A 65 -5.03 21.74 -4.19
C ALA A 65 -6.05 20.74 -3.62
N LYS A 66 -7.32 20.83 -4.02
CA LYS A 66 -8.41 20.00 -3.47
C LYS A 66 -8.26 18.53 -3.85
N ILE A 67 -7.88 18.22 -5.10
CA ILE A 67 -7.72 16.85 -5.57
C ILE A 67 -6.68 16.08 -4.72
N PRO A 68 -5.42 16.55 -4.56
CA PRO A 68 -4.45 15.86 -3.72
C PRO A 68 -4.79 15.93 -2.22
N ALA A 69 -5.50 16.95 -1.76
CA ALA A 69 -5.93 17.03 -0.36
C ALA A 69 -6.99 15.97 -0.02
N TYR A 70 -7.93 15.68 -0.92
CA TYR A 70 -8.86 14.58 -0.74
C TYR A 70 -8.15 13.21 -0.75
N ALA A 71 -7.18 13.00 -1.63
CA ALA A 71 -6.38 11.79 -1.63
C ALA A 71 -5.60 11.62 -0.32
N GLY A 72 -4.91 12.68 0.14
CA GLY A 72 -4.17 12.64 1.40
C GLY A 72 -5.08 12.45 2.62
N LYS A 73 -6.27 13.06 2.64
CA LYS A 73 -7.30 12.83 3.66
C LYS A 73 -7.75 11.36 3.67
N ALA A 74 -8.02 10.80 2.50
CA ALA A 74 -8.40 9.40 2.37
C ALA A 74 -7.28 8.47 2.85
N GLY A 75 -6.02 8.78 2.52
CA GLY A 75 -4.86 8.04 3.02
C GLY A 75 -4.73 8.08 4.55
N ALA A 76 -4.92 9.25 5.17
CA ALA A 76 -4.94 9.39 6.63
C ALA A 76 -6.06 8.54 7.27
N LEU A 77 -7.27 8.60 6.71
CA LEU A 77 -8.42 7.82 7.17
C LEU A 77 -8.21 6.30 7.00
N ASN A 78 -7.59 5.87 5.89
CA ASN A 78 -7.18 4.48 5.69
C ASN A 78 -6.17 4.03 6.77
N GLY A 79 -5.19 4.87 7.09
CA GLY A 79 -4.23 4.61 8.16
C GLY A 79 -4.86 4.52 9.55
N LEU A 80 -5.95 5.24 9.78
CA LEU A 80 -6.76 5.17 11.01
C LEU A 80 -7.81 4.05 10.99
N HIS A 81 -7.86 3.23 9.94
CA HIS A 81 -8.87 2.18 9.73
C HIS A 81 -10.32 2.70 9.61
N GLN A 82 -10.50 3.98 9.30
CA GLN A 82 -11.80 4.62 9.08
C GLN A 82 -12.18 4.50 7.60
N TYR A 83 -12.35 3.27 7.12
CA TYR A 83 -12.45 2.95 5.70
C TYR A 83 -13.67 3.57 5.00
N GLN A 84 -14.82 3.67 5.69
CA GLN A 84 -16.01 4.27 5.10
C GLN A 84 -15.83 5.77 4.83
N ASP A 85 -15.17 6.48 5.75
CA ASP A 85 -14.85 7.90 5.59
C ASP A 85 -13.75 8.11 4.54
N ALA A 86 -12.78 7.20 4.47
CA ALA A 86 -11.76 7.19 3.43
C ALA A 86 -12.36 7.04 2.03
N LEU A 87 -13.30 6.08 1.87
CA LEU A 87 -14.05 5.85 0.63
C LEU A 87 -14.80 7.12 0.21
N SER A 88 -15.47 7.79 1.16
CA SER A 88 -16.16 9.05 0.92
C SER A 88 -15.21 10.16 0.49
N ALA A 89 -14.09 10.34 1.20
CA ALA A 89 -13.09 11.37 0.89
C ALA A 89 -12.48 11.17 -0.50
N ALA A 90 -12.05 9.95 -0.83
CA ALA A 90 -11.51 9.62 -2.15
C ALA A 90 -12.57 9.85 -3.26
N GLY A 91 -13.83 9.51 -2.98
CA GLY A 91 -14.97 9.77 -3.86
C GLY A 91 -15.16 11.26 -4.17
N GLU A 92 -15.01 12.15 -3.19
CA GLU A 92 -15.05 13.61 -3.41
C GLU A 92 -13.91 14.08 -4.32
N GLY A 93 -12.70 13.55 -4.14
CA GLY A 93 -11.58 13.81 -5.05
C GLY A 93 -11.85 13.36 -6.48
N LEU A 94 -12.47 12.18 -6.65
CA LEU A 94 -12.84 11.63 -7.96
C LEU A 94 -14.00 12.36 -8.65
N LYS A 95 -14.85 13.08 -7.91
CA LYS A 95 -15.83 14.02 -8.51
C LYS A 95 -15.14 15.19 -9.19
N LEU A 96 -13.99 15.63 -8.66
CA LEU A 96 -13.19 16.73 -9.23
C LEU A 96 -12.34 16.25 -10.40
N ASP A 97 -11.70 15.09 -10.27
CA ASP A 97 -10.90 14.43 -11.33
C ASP A 97 -11.09 12.92 -11.28
N LYS A 98 -11.86 12.39 -12.24
CA LYS A 98 -12.15 10.95 -12.36
C LYS A 98 -10.91 10.10 -12.65
N THR A 99 -9.84 10.71 -13.13
CA THR A 99 -8.58 10.05 -13.49
C THR A 99 -7.48 10.21 -12.43
N SER A 100 -7.81 10.82 -11.29
CA SER A 100 -6.87 11.00 -10.19
C SER A 100 -6.38 9.66 -9.66
N ILE A 101 -5.14 9.29 -10.01
CA ILE A 101 -4.52 8.02 -9.63
C ILE A 101 -4.41 7.86 -8.12
N TYR A 102 -4.14 8.94 -7.38
CA TYR A 102 -4.03 8.90 -5.93
C TYR A 102 -5.40 8.69 -5.26
N ASN A 103 -6.46 9.35 -5.74
CA ASN A 103 -7.80 9.13 -5.22
C ASN A 103 -8.32 7.72 -5.57
N LEU A 104 -8.05 7.19 -6.77
CA LEU A 104 -8.38 5.80 -7.13
C LEU A 104 -7.63 4.80 -6.23
N PHE A 105 -6.35 5.03 -5.96
CA PHE A 105 -5.55 4.17 -5.11
C PHE A 105 -6.05 4.17 -3.66
N GLU A 106 -6.38 5.34 -3.10
CA GLU A 106 -6.91 5.44 -1.74
C GLU A 106 -8.33 4.90 -1.62
N LYS A 107 -9.15 5.07 -2.67
CA LYS A 107 -10.48 4.44 -2.78
C LYS A 107 -10.33 2.91 -2.74
N ALA A 108 -9.48 2.34 -3.57
CA ALA A 108 -9.21 0.91 -3.59
C ALA A 108 -8.66 0.40 -2.24
N SER A 109 -7.90 1.22 -1.53
CA SER A 109 -7.39 0.89 -0.20
C SER A 109 -8.52 0.80 0.82
N ALA A 110 -9.46 1.74 0.78
CA ALA A 110 -10.65 1.75 1.63
C ALA A 110 -11.57 0.55 1.32
N GLU A 111 -11.82 0.29 0.04
CA GLU A 111 -12.61 -0.86 -0.43
C GLU A 111 -12.01 -2.18 0.06
N ALA A 112 -10.69 -2.35 -0.05
CA ALA A 112 -9.98 -3.51 0.47
C ALA A 112 -10.11 -3.65 1.99
N GLY A 113 -10.10 -2.54 2.72
CA GLY A 113 -10.34 -2.50 4.16
C GLY A 113 -11.76 -2.88 4.55
N LEU A 114 -12.74 -2.59 3.71
CA LEU A 114 -14.15 -2.97 3.86
C LEU A 114 -14.45 -4.41 3.35
N GLY A 115 -13.47 -5.10 2.78
CA GLY A 115 -13.65 -6.43 2.19
C GLY A 115 -14.22 -6.42 0.76
N MET A 116 -14.36 -5.25 0.14
CA MET A 116 -14.84 -5.05 -1.24
C MET A 116 -13.68 -5.32 -2.22
N ASN A 117 -13.18 -6.55 -2.23
CA ASN A 117 -11.92 -6.89 -2.92
C ASN A 117 -12.03 -6.80 -4.44
N THR A 118 -13.19 -7.07 -5.01
CA THR A 118 -13.43 -6.99 -6.47
C THR A 118 -13.38 -5.56 -6.96
N GLU A 119 -14.04 -4.65 -6.26
CA GLU A 119 -14.06 -3.21 -6.54
C GLU A 119 -12.67 -2.62 -6.40
N ALA A 120 -11.98 -2.93 -5.29
CA ALA A 120 -10.62 -2.52 -5.04
C ALA A 120 -9.66 -2.95 -6.17
N LYS A 121 -9.78 -4.19 -6.65
CA LYS A 121 -8.97 -4.70 -7.75
C LYS A 121 -9.26 -3.96 -9.06
N ALA A 122 -10.52 -3.66 -9.37
CA ALA A 122 -10.90 -2.91 -10.57
C ALA A 122 -10.34 -1.48 -10.56
N ASP A 123 -10.39 -0.79 -9.42
CA ASP A 123 -9.81 0.55 -9.29
C ASP A 123 -8.29 0.53 -9.40
N LEU A 124 -7.60 -0.44 -8.81
CA LEU A 124 -6.15 -0.60 -8.96
C LEU A 124 -5.74 -0.93 -10.41
N GLN A 125 -6.53 -1.72 -11.14
CA GLN A 125 -6.31 -1.97 -12.57
C GLN A 125 -6.48 -0.69 -13.40
N SER A 126 -7.42 0.17 -13.03
CA SER A 126 -7.59 1.49 -13.64
C SER A 126 -6.36 2.36 -13.40
N VAL A 127 -5.80 2.36 -12.18
CA VAL A 127 -4.54 3.08 -11.87
C VAL A 127 -3.38 2.54 -12.70
N ILE A 128 -3.24 1.21 -12.85
CA ILE A 128 -2.20 0.61 -13.72
C ILE A 128 -2.35 1.13 -15.16
N SER A 129 -3.57 1.12 -15.69
CA SER A 129 -3.84 1.59 -17.06
C SER A 129 -3.46 3.05 -17.26
N LEU A 130 -3.79 3.91 -16.29
CA LEU A 130 -3.46 5.34 -16.32
C LEU A 130 -1.96 5.60 -16.16
N THR A 131 -1.23 4.70 -15.49
CA THR A 131 0.21 4.87 -15.20
C THR A 131 1.13 4.10 -16.15
N GLN A 132 0.62 3.42 -17.18
CA GLN A 132 1.43 2.61 -18.11
C GLN A 132 2.61 3.36 -18.73
N LYS A 133 2.43 4.65 -19.03
CA LYS A 133 3.45 5.53 -19.60
C LYS A 133 4.32 6.24 -18.55
N ASN A 134 4.03 6.05 -17.27
CA ASN A 134 4.77 6.68 -16.19
C ASN A 134 6.12 5.96 -16.01
N GLN A 135 7.19 6.73 -15.88
CA GLN A 135 8.54 6.21 -15.61
C GLN A 135 8.74 5.76 -14.16
N ASN A 136 7.81 6.10 -13.25
CA ASN A 136 7.89 5.67 -11.85
C ASN A 136 7.47 4.19 -11.72
N THR A 137 8.44 3.30 -11.91
CA THR A 137 8.23 1.85 -11.83
C THR A 137 7.92 1.41 -10.40
N ALA A 138 8.44 2.07 -9.37
CA ALA A 138 8.21 1.73 -7.97
C ALA A 138 6.73 1.92 -7.56
N GLU A 139 6.07 3.00 -8.02
CA GLU A 139 4.63 3.19 -7.78
C GLU A 139 3.81 2.07 -8.41
N ARG A 140 4.12 1.70 -9.66
CA ARG A 140 3.42 0.59 -10.33
C ARG A 140 3.70 -0.75 -9.66
N ALA A 141 4.91 -0.97 -9.16
CA ALA A 141 5.24 -2.16 -8.37
C ALA A 141 4.36 -2.26 -7.11
N ALA A 142 4.18 -1.16 -6.39
CA ALA A 142 3.31 -1.12 -5.22
C ALA A 142 1.83 -1.42 -5.55
N ILE A 143 1.35 -0.99 -6.72
CA ILE A 143 -0.03 -1.30 -7.17
C ILE A 143 -0.18 -2.79 -7.47
N TYR A 144 0.76 -3.39 -8.22
CA TYR A 144 0.75 -4.83 -8.48
C TYR A 144 0.86 -5.65 -7.19
N ALA A 145 1.70 -5.22 -6.24
CA ALA A 145 1.81 -5.87 -4.92
C ALA A 145 0.47 -5.83 -4.16
N LYS A 146 -0.26 -4.72 -4.23
CA LYS A 146 -1.57 -4.59 -3.60
C LYS A 146 -2.61 -5.50 -4.26
N ILE A 147 -2.62 -5.61 -5.59
CA ILE A 147 -3.49 -6.56 -6.30
C ILE A 147 -3.12 -8.00 -5.90
N ALA A 148 -1.83 -8.35 -5.85
CA ALA A 148 -1.37 -9.67 -5.43
C ALA A 148 -1.84 -10.03 -4.01
N ALA A 149 -1.81 -9.07 -3.09
CA ALA A 149 -2.33 -9.28 -1.74
C ALA A 149 -3.85 -9.50 -1.71
N LEU A 150 -4.62 -8.80 -2.57
CA LEU A 150 -6.05 -9.01 -2.72
C LEU A 150 -6.36 -10.39 -3.31
N ASP A 151 -5.66 -10.79 -4.37
CA ASP A 151 -5.79 -12.11 -4.97
C ASP A 151 -5.47 -13.22 -3.95
N SER A 152 -4.43 -13.03 -3.15
CA SER A 152 -4.07 -13.98 -2.08
C SER A 152 -5.16 -14.11 -1.02
N ARG A 153 -5.80 -13.01 -0.60
CA ARG A 153 -6.94 -13.04 0.33
C ARG A 153 -8.13 -13.80 -0.24
N GLN A 154 -8.31 -13.76 -1.57
CA GLN A 154 -9.36 -14.50 -2.29
C GLN A 154 -8.93 -15.93 -2.66
N GLN A 155 -7.75 -16.37 -2.22
CA GLN A 155 -7.15 -17.67 -2.56
C GLN A 155 -6.91 -17.88 -4.07
N GLN A 156 -6.82 -16.80 -4.84
CA GLN A 156 -6.48 -16.80 -6.25
C GLN A 156 -4.95 -16.86 -6.41
N TRP A 157 -4.37 -18.01 -6.08
CA TRP A 157 -2.91 -18.16 -5.94
C TRP A 157 -2.13 -17.91 -7.22
N SER A 158 -2.66 -18.29 -8.37
CA SER A 158 -2.03 -18.11 -9.68
C SER A 158 -1.95 -16.61 -10.04
N GLU A 159 -3.05 -15.89 -9.84
CA GLU A 159 -3.15 -14.44 -10.07
C GLU A 159 -2.25 -13.68 -9.09
N ALA A 160 -2.26 -14.07 -7.82
CA ALA A 160 -1.39 -13.49 -6.79
C ALA A 160 0.09 -13.62 -7.15
N GLN A 161 0.52 -14.80 -7.61
CA GLN A 161 1.89 -15.03 -8.06
C GLN A 161 2.25 -14.21 -9.31
N THR A 162 1.35 -14.13 -10.27
CA THR A 162 1.55 -13.34 -11.49
C THR A 162 1.72 -11.85 -11.15
N ASN A 163 0.87 -11.32 -10.28
CA ASN A 163 0.90 -9.93 -9.89
C ASN A 163 2.13 -9.58 -9.03
N VAL A 164 2.51 -10.43 -8.06
CA VAL A 164 3.73 -10.17 -7.28
C VAL A 164 4.99 -10.28 -8.14
N GLN A 165 5.01 -11.18 -9.12
CA GLN A 165 6.13 -11.29 -10.07
C GLN A 165 6.22 -10.04 -10.96
N SER A 166 5.08 -9.47 -11.38
CA SER A 166 5.04 -8.19 -12.11
C SER A 166 5.58 -7.05 -11.25
N ALA A 167 5.23 -7.01 -9.96
CA ALA A 167 5.78 -6.03 -9.02
C ALA A 167 7.30 -6.16 -8.90
N ILE A 168 7.82 -7.38 -8.70
CA ILE A 168 9.26 -7.68 -8.60
C ILE A 168 9.98 -7.29 -9.89
N GLY A 169 9.40 -7.54 -11.06
CA GLY A 169 9.97 -7.12 -12.34
C GLY A 169 10.14 -5.62 -12.49
N LEU A 170 9.28 -4.83 -11.84
CA LEU A 170 9.33 -3.36 -11.83
C LEU A 170 10.28 -2.79 -10.76
N ASP A 171 10.44 -3.47 -9.64
CA ASP A 171 11.29 -3.06 -8.50
C ASP A 171 12.00 -4.27 -7.87
N PRO A 172 13.05 -4.81 -8.55
CA PRO A 172 13.69 -6.07 -8.14
C PRO A 172 14.55 -5.98 -6.87
N ASN A 173 14.81 -4.78 -6.36
CA ASN A 173 15.60 -4.57 -5.15
C ASN A 173 14.73 -4.25 -3.92
N ASN A 174 13.44 -4.45 -4.00
CA ASN A 174 12.51 -4.21 -2.91
C ASN A 174 12.27 -5.49 -2.09
N ALA A 175 12.81 -5.53 -0.88
CA ALA A 175 12.70 -6.68 0.02
C ALA A 175 11.24 -7.03 0.38
N ASP A 176 10.36 -6.03 0.48
CA ASP A 176 8.96 -6.24 0.86
C ASP A 176 8.19 -7.04 -0.21
N LEU A 177 8.57 -6.89 -1.50
CA LEU A 177 7.96 -7.66 -2.59
C LEU A 177 8.29 -9.15 -2.49
N TYR A 178 9.51 -9.49 -2.12
CA TYR A 178 9.89 -10.89 -1.89
C TYR A 178 9.31 -11.43 -0.58
N THR A 179 9.11 -10.59 0.43
CA THR A 179 8.37 -10.98 1.63
C THR A 179 6.92 -11.30 1.27
N LEU A 180 6.25 -10.45 0.50
CA LEU A 180 4.89 -10.70 0.00
C LEU A 180 4.82 -11.98 -0.85
N GLN A 181 5.80 -12.23 -1.72
CA GLN A 181 5.87 -13.46 -2.51
C GLN A 181 5.98 -14.70 -1.59
N GLY A 182 6.79 -14.63 -0.55
CA GLY A 182 6.90 -15.66 0.47
C GLY A 182 5.60 -15.89 1.23
N ASP A 183 4.88 -14.84 1.57
CA ASP A 183 3.57 -14.91 2.23
C ASP A 183 2.51 -15.59 1.34
N ILE A 184 2.50 -15.28 0.05
CA ILE A 184 1.63 -15.92 -0.96
C ILE A 184 1.95 -17.40 -1.05
N TYR A 185 3.24 -17.78 -1.15
CA TYR A 185 3.67 -19.17 -1.18
C TYR A 185 3.34 -19.91 0.12
N THR A 186 3.52 -19.27 1.27
CA THR A 186 3.13 -19.86 2.56
C THR A 186 1.63 -20.13 2.62
N SER A 187 0.82 -19.19 2.15
CA SER A 187 -0.64 -19.29 2.16
C SER A 187 -1.16 -20.37 1.20
N SER A 188 -0.47 -20.59 0.08
CA SER A 188 -0.77 -21.64 -0.88
C SER A 188 -0.17 -23.01 -0.51
N GLY A 189 0.59 -23.11 0.60
CA GLY A 189 1.25 -24.34 1.05
C GLY A 189 2.58 -24.66 0.34
N ASN A 190 3.06 -23.78 -0.53
CA ASN A 190 4.38 -23.94 -1.18
C ASN A 190 5.50 -23.43 -0.26
N TYR A 191 5.77 -24.16 0.82
CA TYR A 191 6.79 -23.78 1.81
C TYR A 191 8.22 -23.68 1.23
N PRO A 192 8.67 -24.55 0.30
CA PRO A 192 9.99 -24.39 -0.32
C PRO A 192 10.14 -23.05 -1.05
N GLY A 193 9.17 -22.66 -1.89
CA GLY A 193 9.17 -21.37 -2.57
C GLY A 193 9.11 -20.19 -1.61
N ALA A 194 8.35 -20.34 -0.50
CA ALA A 194 8.31 -19.34 0.56
C ALA A 194 9.69 -19.09 1.18
N MET A 195 10.42 -20.17 1.53
CA MET A 195 11.77 -20.05 2.11
C MET A 195 12.76 -19.37 1.16
N GLU A 196 12.70 -19.67 -0.13
CA GLU A 196 13.55 -19.03 -1.14
C GLU A 196 13.25 -17.51 -1.20
N SER A 197 11.97 -17.14 -1.27
CA SER A 197 11.52 -15.75 -1.33
C SER A 197 11.93 -14.97 -0.09
N TYR A 198 11.72 -15.52 1.11
CA TYR A 198 12.16 -14.86 2.35
C TYR A 198 13.68 -14.73 2.45
N ASN A 199 14.45 -15.73 2.01
CA ASN A 199 15.91 -15.63 1.98
C ASN A 199 16.36 -14.47 1.08
N LYS A 200 15.69 -14.28 -0.06
CA LYS A 200 15.98 -13.18 -0.97
C LYS A 200 15.60 -11.82 -0.35
N ALA A 201 14.45 -11.74 0.32
CA ALA A 201 14.04 -10.56 1.06
C ALA A 201 15.07 -10.19 2.16
N ILE A 202 15.54 -11.17 2.91
CA ILE A 202 16.54 -11.00 3.97
C ILE A 202 17.87 -10.49 3.38
N ALA A 203 18.32 -11.07 2.26
CA ALA A 203 19.56 -10.67 1.60
C ALA A 203 19.51 -9.22 1.10
N ILE A 204 18.37 -8.79 0.54
CA ILE A 204 18.17 -7.41 0.06
C ILE A 204 18.02 -6.45 1.25
N GLY A 205 17.24 -6.81 2.27
CA GLY A 205 16.92 -5.95 3.41
C GLY A 205 18.09 -5.71 4.36
N GLY A 206 19.09 -6.59 4.37
CA GLY A 206 20.26 -6.47 5.25
C GLY A 206 19.86 -6.28 6.72
N SER A 207 20.29 -5.19 7.35
CA SER A 207 19.98 -4.86 8.74
C SER A 207 18.50 -4.47 9.00
N GLN A 208 17.72 -4.23 7.95
CA GLN A 208 16.28 -3.92 8.02
C GLN A 208 15.40 -5.15 7.70
N SER A 209 15.98 -6.34 7.68
CA SER A 209 15.30 -7.58 7.30
C SER A 209 14.42 -8.21 8.40
N GLY A 210 14.18 -7.52 9.52
CA GLY A 210 13.40 -8.03 10.66
C GLY A 210 12.02 -8.57 10.27
N ASN A 211 11.28 -7.86 9.40
CA ASN A 211 9.97 -8.31 8.94
C ASN A 211 10.07 -9.61 8.11
N ALA A 212 11.04 -9.71 7.22
CA ALA A 212 11.28 -10.90 6.42
C ALA A 212 11.70 -12.10 7.29
N TRP A 213 12.53 -11.88 8.31
CA TRP A 213 12.88 -12.91 9.30
C TRP A 213 11.66 -13.40 10.07
N LYS A 214 10.82 -12.47 10.56
CA LYS A 214 9.57 -12.81 11.24
C LYS A 214 8.67 -13.67 10.36
N ALA A 215 8.41 -13.24 9.13
CA ALA A 215 7.58 -13.95 8.17
C ALA A 215 8.15 -15.36 7.87
N LYS A 216 9.46 -15.48 7.67
CA LYS A 216 10.15 -16.78 7.48
C LYS A 216 9.94 -17.71 8.65
N ILE A 217 10.15 -17.25 9.89
CA ILE A 217 9.98 -18.06 11.11
C ILE A 217 8.52 -18.53 11.22
N GLU A 218 7.55 -17.61 11.05
CA GLU A 218 6.12 -17.94 11.09
C GLU A 218 5.73 -18.96 10.01
N SER A 219 6.29 -18.85 8.82
CA SER A 219 6.09 -19.82 7.73
C SER A 219 6.69 -21.18 8.05
N MET A 220 7.91 -21.24 8.62
CA MET A 220 8.51 -22.50 9.09
C MET A 220 7.66 -23.18 10.17
N VAL A 221 7.12 -22.39 11.10
CA VAL A 221 6.20 -22.91 12.13
C VAL A 221 4.95 -23.50 11.49
N LYS A 222 4.29 -22.77 10.57
CA LYS A 222 3.12 -23.28 9.84
C LYS A 222 3.42 -24.57 9.07
N MET A 223 4.58 -24.64 8.43
CA MET A 223 5.04 -25.85 7.73
C MET A 223 5.12 -27.05 8.67
N TYR A 224 5.74 -26.90 9.84
CA TYR A 224 5.86 -27.98 10.81
C TYR A 224 4.52 -28.31 11.48
N GLN A 225 3.69 -27.31 11.76
CA GLN A 225 2.32 -27.52 12.25
C GLN A 225 1.48 -28.33 11.26
N ALA A 226 1.55 -28.01 9.98
CA ALA A 226 0.88 -28.76 8.92
C ALA A 226 1.43 -30.19 8.81
N LYS A 227 2.75 -30.37 8.88
CA LYS A 227 3.41 -31.67 8.81
C LYS A 227 3.01 -32.59 9.96
N TYR A 228 2.90 -32.08 11.17
CA TYR A 228 2.68 -32.86 12.38
C TYR A 228 1.24 -32.81 12.91
N GLY A 229 0.37 -32.04 12.27
CA GLY A 229 -1.06 -31.92 12.62
C GLY A 229 -1.30 -31.35 14.02
N THR A 230 -0.48 -30.39 14.46
CA THR A 230 -0.59 -29.79 15.81
C THR A 230 -0.14 -28.33 15.81
N SER A 231 -0.87 -27.49 16.55
CA SER A 231 -0.50 -26.10 16.83
C SER A 231 0.12 -25.89 18.22
N ASP A 232 0.05 -26.91 19.09
CA ASP A 232 0.64 -26.85 20.41
C ASP A 232 2.17 -26.96 20.35
N ALA A 233 2.87 -25.99 20.93
CA ALA A 233 4.32 -25.85 20.84
C ALA A 233 5.10 -27.02 21.46
N ASN A 234 4.63 -27.58 22.59
CA ASN A 234 5.30 -28.68 23.27
C ASN A 234 5.11 -30.00 22.48
N THR A 235 3.88 -30.23 22.00
CA THR A 235 3.58 -31.38 21.14
C THR A 235 4.36 -31.29 19.83
N LEU A 236 4.46 -30.11 19.22
CA LEU A 236 5.25 -29.87 18.02
C LEU A 236 6.72 -30.19 18.32
N ALA A 237 7.27 -29.66 19.39
CA ALA A 237 8.64 -29.92 19.84
C ALA A 237 8.92 -31.43 20.06
N SER A 238 7.96 -32.17 20.59
CA SER A 238 8.13 -33.64 20.81
C SER A 238 8.17 -34.45 19.50
N LYS A 239 7.45 -33.96 18.45
CA LYS A 239 7.34 -34.63 17.15
C LYS A 239 8.46 -34.28 16.17
N MET A 240 9.04 -33.08 16.29
CA MET A 240 10.13 -32.63 15.41
C MET A 240 11.41 -33.41 15.64
N ASN A 241 12.11 -33.76 14.56
CA ASN A 241 13.46 -34.35 14.64
C ASN A 241 14.52 -33.26 14.95
N SER A 242 15.74 -33.71 15.27
CA SER A 242 16.85 -32.85 15.70
C SER A 242 17.24 -31.80 14.63
N SER A 243 17.20 -32.16 13.35
CA SER A 243 17.54 -31.24 12.25
C SER A 243 16.51 -30.18 12.09
N GLU A 244 15.21 -30.48 12.19
CA GLU A 244 14.12 -29.54 12.10
C GLU A 244 14.13 -28.53 13.27
N LYS A 245 14.37 -29.04 14.49
CA LYS A 245 14.56 -28.19 15.67
C LYS A 245 15.73 -27.23 15.48
N LYS A 246 16.88 -27.76 15.06
CA LYS A 246 18.08 -26.95 14.80
C LYS A 246 17.79 -25.86 13.78
N ASN A 247 17.20 -26.19 12.63
CA ASN A 247 16.89 -25.24 11.58
C ASN A 247 15.94 -24.10 12.06
N LEU A 248 14.90 -24.46 12.82
CA LEU A 248 13.96 -23.46 13.37
C LEU A 248 14.65 -22.59 14.42
N CYS A 249 15.48 -23.18 15.30
CA CYS A 249 16.20 -22.43 16.33
C CYS A 249 17.22 -21.46 15.73
N GLU A 250 17.94 -21.86 14.70
CA GLU A 250 18.86 -20.99 13.97
C GLU A 250 18.11 -19.81 13.32
N ALA A 251 16.94 -20.06 12.73
CA ALA A 251 16.11 -19.00 12.17
C ALA A 251 15.60 -18.03 13.26
N ILE A 252 15.14 -18.54 14.40
CA ILE A 252 14.68 -17.72 15.53
C ILE A 252 15.85 -16.88 16.08
N GLN A 253 17.03 -17.46 16.26
CA GLN A 253 18.21 -16.76 16.76
C GLN A 253 18.62 -15.64 15.80
N SER A 254 18.67 -15.95 14.50
CA SER A 254 19.00 -14.94 13.47
C SER A 254 17.97 -13.82 13.42
N GLY A 255 16.68 -14.14 13.46
CA GLY A 255 15.61 -13.14 13.49
C GLY A 255 15.67 -12.26 14.74
N THR A 256 15.93 -12.85 15.92
CA THR A 256 16.07 -12.11 17.17
C THR A 256 17.26 -11.13 17.11
N SER A 257 18.39 -11.54 16.53
CA SER A 257 19.56 -10.65 16.34
C SER A 257 19.25 -9.47 15.39
N GLN A 258 18.27 -9.63 14.51
CA GLN A 258 17.76 -8.58 13.60
C GLN A 258 16.55 -7.83 14.16
N GLY A 259 16.31 -7.93 15.47
CA GLY A 259 15.30 -7.13 16.16
C GLY A 259 13.88 -7.72 16.14
N VAL A 260 13.70 -8.96 15.69
CA VAL A 260 12.38 -9.63 15.79
C VAL A 260 12.01 -9.81 17.24
N LYS A 261 10.91 -9.18 17.66
CA LYS A 261 10.30 -9.32 18.97
C LYS A 261 8.87 -9.82 18.79
N ASN A 262 8.60 -11.05 19.20
CA ASN A 262 7.28 -11.66 19.08
C ASN A 262 7.10 -12.71 20.18
N MET A 263 6.12 -12.52 21.04
CA MET A 263 5.85 -13.40 22.18
C MET A 263 5.64 -14.85 21.78
N ASN A 264 4.96 -15.11 20.66
CA ASN A 264 4.75 -16.49 20.17
C ASN A 264 6.05 -17.14 19.72
N ILE A 265 6.96 -16.38 19.08
CA ILE A 265 8.29 -16.86 18.68
C ILE A 265 9.15 -17.13 19.93
N ASP A 266 9.05 -16.29 20.95
CA ASP A 266 9.78 -16.50 22.22
C ASP A 266 9.29 -17.75 22.96
N LEU A 267 8.00 -18.01 22.99
CA LEU A 267 7.43 -19.25 23.55
C LEU A 267 7.90 -20.50 22.78
N LEU A 268 7.90 -20.42 21.45
CA LEU A 268 8.42 -21.51 20.59
C LEU A 268 9.91 -21.76 20.84
N ARG A 269 10.71 -20.71 21.02
CA ARG A 269 12.12 -20.81 21.35
C ARG A 269 12.34 -21.60 22.63
N VAL A 270 11.57 -21.29 23.69
CA VAL A 270 11.67 -22.01 24.98
C VAL A 270 11.27 -23.47 24.85
N ALA A 271 10.25 -23.79 24.02
CA ALA A 271 9.79 -25.17 23.84
C ALA A 271 10.71 -26.01 22.98
N ILE A 272 11.29 -25.45 21.92
CA ILE A 272 11.96 -26.18 20.85
C ILE A 272 13.49 -26.08 20.92
N CYS A 273 14.04 -24.95 21.36
CA CYS A 273 15.48 -24.67 21.34
C CYS A 273 16.16 -24.99 22.69
N LYS A 274 15.98 -26.21 23.16
CA LYS A 274 16.62 -26.69 24.39
C LYS A 274 17.93 -27.42 24.09
#